data_4a8c214504503c58c4bfbd0b8c12c57f
#
_entry.id   4a8c214504503c58c4bfbd0b8c12c57f
#
_cell.length_a   1.000
_cell.length_b   1.000
_cell.length_c   1.000
_cell.angle_alpha   90.00
_cell.angle_beta   90.00
_cell.angle_gamma   90.00
#
_symmetry.space_group_name_H-M   'P 1'
#
loop_
_entity.id
_entity.type
_entity.pdbx_description
1 polymer ?
#
loop_
_entity_poly.entity_id
_entity_poly.type
_entity_poly.pdbx_seq_one_letter_code
_entity_poly.pdbx_strand_id
1 'polypeptide(L)'
;MKRRSYNFPMNRLLTMMLIGLLALGACKSKKKVVEAAPAPVPVEEPAPAPRPAAPTPSAEEVAAGKLEGYFNSIVNAPNVNSANNTIREALGMFSNPNTPVLIVIHEESGIKDYDEPTTIDRYLNYLKDTKKNLNFISDIRLDGSGRVTELELRRR
;
A
#
# COMPACT_ATOMS: atom_id res chain seq x y z
N MET A 1 10.06 -18.30 44.22
CA MET A 1 10.35 -18.26 42.77
C MET A 1 9.80 -19.52 42.12
N LYS A 2 8.70 -19.43 41.39
CA LYS A 2 7.97 -20.57 40.79
C LYS A 2 7.97 -20.36 39.27
N ARG A 3 8.84 -21.05 38.52
CA ARG A 3 8.89 -21.01 37.05
C ARG A 3 7.71 -21.84 36.51
N ARG A 4 6.81 -21.21 35.77
CA ARG A 4 5.79 -21.90 34.96
C ARG A 4 6.37 -22.16 33.58
N SER A 5 6.64 -23.43 33.28
CA SER A 5 6.92 -23.91 31.93
C SER A 5 5.61 -24.10 31.18
N TYR A 6 5.45 -23.43 30.04
CA TYR A 6 4.36 -23.69 29.12
C TYR A 6 4.76 -24.77 28.13
N ASN A 7 4.18 -25.95 28.29
CA ASN A 7 4.24 -27.00 27.28
C ASN A 7 3.22 -26.71 26.18
N PHE A 8 3.69 -26.43 24.98
CA PHE A 8 2.87 -26.36 23.78
C PHE A 8 2.70 -27.77 23.20
N PRO A 9 1.49 -28.28 22.96
CA PRO A 9 1.32 -29.57 22.32
C PRO A 9 1.54 -29.48 20.81
N MET A 10 2.64 -30.06 20.35
CA MET A 10 3.13 -30.12 18.97
C MET A 10 2.44 -31.24 18.16
N ASN A 11 1.14 -31.45 18.30
CA ASN A 11 0.47 -32.63 17.72
C ASN A 11 -0.79 -32.32 16.91
N ARG A 12 -0.90 -31.12 16.27
CA ARG A 12 -2.03 -30.79 15.40
C ARG A 12 -1.68 -30.46 13.94
N LEU A 13 -0.45 -30.77 13.51
CA LEU A 13 0.00 -30.42 12.15
C LEU A 13 0.23 -31.63 11.23
N LEU A 14 -0.24 -32.82 11.61
CA LEU A 14 0.02 -34.05 10.82
C LEU A 14 -1.24 -34.75 10.30
N THR A 15 -2.40 -34.10 10.20
CA THR A 15 -3.64 -34.80 9.81
C THR A 15 -4.39 -34.14 8.64
N MET A 16 -3.76 -33.32 7.81
CA MET A 16 -4.41 -32.79 6.60
C MET A 16 -3.58 -32.92 5.33
N MET A 17 -2.94 -34.08 5.13
CA MET A 17 -2.22 -34.36 3.91
C MET A 17 -2.50 -35.79 3.41
N LEU A 18 -3.77 -36.10 3.17
CA LEU A 18 -4.14 -37.34 2.43
C LEU A 18 -5.60 -37.30 1.99
N ILE A 19 -5.97 -36.62 0.92
CA ILE A 19 -7.14 -36.93 0.06
C ILE A 19 -7.02 -36.00 -1.15
N GLY A 20 -6.77 -36.55 -2.31
CA GLY A 20 -6.84 -35.77 -3.55
C GLY A 20 -6.10 -36.36 -4.75
N LEU A 21 -6.09 -37.68 -4.89
CA LEU A 21 -5.67 -38.30 -6.14
C LEU A 21 -6.87 -39.12 -6.67
N LEU A 22 -7.42 -38.75 -7.81
CA LEU A 22 -8.16 -39.59 -8.77
C LEU A 22 -9.19 -38.75 -9.54
N ALA A 23 -8.86 -38.41 -10.78
CA ALA A 23 -9.78 -38.56 -11.94
C ALA A 23 -9.11 -38.06 -13.22
N LEU A 24 -8.38 -38.96 -13.86
CA LEU A 24 -8.03 -38.89 -15.28
C LEU A 24 -9.25 -39.38 -16.06
N GLY A 25 -9.94 -38.50 -16.75
CA GLY A 25 -11.01 -38.83 -17.71
C GLY A 25 -10.58 -38.48 -19.13
N ALA A 26 -10.02 -39.42 -19.84
CA ALA A 26 -9.72 -39.31 -21.27
C ALA A 26 -11.02 -39.47 -22.09
N CYS A 27 -11.42 -38.46 -22.85
CA CYS A 27 -12.40 -38.59 -23.93
C CYS A 27 -11.73 -38.47 -25.28
N LYS A 28 -11.54 -39.60 -25.89
CA LYS A 28 -11.11 -39.83 -27.27
C LYS A 28 -12.36 -39.82 -28.16
N SER A 29 -12.56 -38.83 -29.00
CA SER A 29 -13.60 -38.85 -30.03
C SER A 29 -13.03 -38.85 -31.44
N LYS A 30 -13.50 -39.81 -32.20
CA LYS A 30 -13.07 -40.24 -33.54
C LYS A 30 -13.45 -39.19 -34.60
N LYS A 31 -12.56 -39.05 -35.59
CA LYS A 31 -12.77 -38.41 -36.88
C LYS A 31 -13.97 -39.00 -37.61
N LYS A 32 -14.78 -38.12 -38.19
CA LYS A 32 -15.57 -38.43 -39.37
C LYS A 32 -15.34 -37.32 -40.39
N VAL A 33 -14.70 -37.72 -41.48
CA VAL A 33 -14.49 -36.90 -42.67
C VAL A 33 -15.83 -36.85 -43.40
N VAL A 34 -16.32 -35.65 -43.66
CA VAL A 34 -17.33 -35.38 -44.69
C VAL A 34 -16.85 -34.19 -45.48
N GLU A 35 -16.53 -34.46 -46.74
CA GLU A 35 -16.24 -33.52 -47.81
C GLU A 35 -17.53 -32.81 -48.22
N ALA A 36 -17.58 -31.48 -48.16
CA ALA A 36 -18.50 -30.66 -48.94
C ALA A 36 -18.17 -29.18 -48.88
N ALA A 37 -17.88 -28.58 -50.04
CA ALA A 37 -18.09 -27.21 -50.52
C ALA A 37 -17.47 -26.02 -49.75
N PRO A 38 -16.87 -25.02 -50.44
CA PRO A 38 -16.26 -23.85 -49.85
C PRO A 38 -17.33 -22.90 -49.33
N ALA A 39 -17.38 -22.74 -48.00
CA ALA A 39 -18.14 -21.72 -47.32
C ALA A 39 -17.33 -20.39 -47.30
N PRO A 40 -18.00 -19.22 -47.30
CA PRO A 40 -17.33 -17.93 -47.36
C PRO A 40 -16.45 -17.70 -46.12
N VAL A 41 -15.28 -17.14 -46.37
CA VAL A 41 -14.28 -16.77 -45.36
C VAL A 41 -14.93 -15.86 -44.32
N PRO A 42 -14.94 -16.21 -43.04
CA PRO A 42 -15.31 -15.24 -42.00
C PRO A 42 -14.27 -14.12 -42.01
N VAL A 43 -14.73 -12.89 -42.21
CA VAL A 43 -13.91 -11.71 -41.96
C VAL A 43 -13.55 -11.71 -40.48
N GLU A 44 -12.31 -11.99 -40.18
CA GLU A 44 -11.74 -11.90 -38.82
C GLU A 44 -11.84 -10.45 -38.40
N GLU A 45 -12.79 -10.16 -37.53
CA GLU A 45 -12.92 -8.85 -36.89
C GLU A 45 -11.61 -8.55 -36.15
N PRO A 46 -10.94 -7.40 -36.39
CA PRO A 46 -9.66 -7.11 -35.76
C PRO A 46 -9.82 -7.16 -34.25
N ALA A 47 -9.05 -8.02 -33.58
CA ALA A 47 -9.01 -8.07 -32.13
C ALA A 47 -8.85 -6.66 -31.56
N PRO A 48 -9.65 -6.25 -30.55
CA PRO A 48 -9.54 -4.93 -29.95
C PRO A 48 -8.12 -4.73 -29.46
N ALA A 49 -7.51 -3.61 -29.87
CA ALA A 49 -6.16 -3.24 -29.48
C ALA A 49 -5.98 -3.34 -27.95
N PRO A 50 -4.84 -3.84 -27.45
CA PRO A 50 -4.60 -3.91 -26.01
C PRO A 50 -4.82 -2.53 -25.39
N ARG A 51 -5.74 -2.46 -24.44
CA ARG A 51 -6.00 -1.24 -23.67
C ARG A 51 -4.69 -0.85 -22.97
N PRO A 52 -4.21 0.42 -23.09
CA PRO A 52 -2.99 0.84 -22.39
C PRO A 52 -3.08 0.45 -20.92
N ALA A 53 -2.07 -0.24 -20.41
CA ALA A 53 -1.98 -0.56 -19.00
C ALA A 53 -1.99 0.76 -18.21
N ALA A 54 -2.81 0.84 -17.16
CA ALA A 54 -2.79 1.99 -16.25
C ALA A 54 -1.37 2.17 -15.69
N PRO A 55 -0.86 3.40 -15.58
CA PRO A 55 0.47 3.63 -15.04
C PRO A 55 0.59 3.01 -13.64
N THR A 56 1.63 2.23 -13.42
CA THR A 56 1.95 1.70 -12.10
C THR A 56 2.34 2.88 -11.19
N PRO A 57 1.75 3.03 -9.99
CA PRO A 57 2.09 4.12 -9.09
C PRO A 57 3.58 4.07 -8.69
N SER A 58 4.22 5.23 -8.54
CA SER A 58 5.60 5.33 -8.11
C SER A 58 5.77 4.90 -6.64
N ALA A 59 7.02 4.65 -6.21
CA ALA A 59 7.30 4.33 -4.82
C ALA A 59 6.90 5.47 -3.88
N GLU A 60 7.10 6.72 -4.33
CA GLU A 60 6.72 7.93 -3.62
C GLU A 60 5.19 8.05 -3.47
N GLU A 61 4.42 7.78 -4.53
CA GLU A 61 2.96 7.80 -4.50
C GLU A 61 2.41 6.75 -3.53
N VAL A 62 2.99 5.54 -3.55
CA VAL A 62 2.60 4.46 -2.62
C VAL A 62 2.92 4.85 -1.17
N ALA A 63 4.10 5.43 -0.93
CA ALA A 63 4.51 5.88 0.40
C ALA A 63 3.63 7.03 0.89
N ALA A 64 3.32 8.01 0.04
CA ALA A 64 2.43 9.13 0.36
C ALA A 64 1.03 8.65 0.74
N GLY A 65 0.43 7.77 -0.05
CA GLY A 65 -0.89 7.20 0.23
C GLY A 65 -0.94 6.45 1.57
N LYS A 66 0.12 5.70 1.89
CA LYS A 66 0.24 5.00 3.17
C LYS A 66 0.36 5.97 4.36
N LEU A 67 1.17 7.03 4.21
CA LEU A 67 1.32 8.06 5.24
C LEU A 67 0.03 8.83 5.48
N GLU A 68 -0.72 9.19 4.43
CA GLU A 68 -2.03 9.82 4.60
C GLU A 68 -3.00 8.91 5.38
N GLY A 69 -2.95 7.61 5.15
CA GLY A 69 -3.68 6.62 5.93
C GLY A 69 -3.33 6.67 7.41
N TYR A 70 -2.04 6.76 7.76
CA TYR A 70 -1.59 6.92 9.16
C TYR A 70 -2.05 8.25 9.75
N PHE A 71 -1.93 9.37 9.04
CA PHE A 71 -2.38 10.68 9.52
C PHE A 71 -3.87 10.66 9.88
N ASN A 72 -4.69 10.11 8.99
CA ASN A 72 -6.11 9.96 9.24
C ASN A 72 -6.42 9.03 10.43
N SER A 73 -5.66 7.94 10.57
CA SER A 73 -5.81 7.00 11.69
C SER A 73 -5.44 7.64 13.03
N ILE A 74 -4.40 8.48 13.08
CA ILE A 74 -3.98 9.21 14.29
C ILE A 74 -5.07 10.21 14.70
N VAL A 75 -5.58 11.00 13.75
CA VAL A 75 -6.62 12.00 14.00
C VAL A 75 -7.91 11.36 14.52
N ASN A 76 -8.30 10.21 13.95
CA ASN A 76 -9.53 9.50 14.30
C ASN A 76 -9.33 8.46 15.41
N ALA A 77 -8.15 8.38 16.03
CA ALA A 77 -7.89 7.40 17.08
C ALA A 77 -8.86 7.58 18.27
N PRO A 78 -9.47 6.49 18.78
CA PRO A 78 -10.46 6.56 19.85
C PRO A 78 -9.87 6.99 21.22
N ASN A 79 -8.57 6.81 21.40
CA ASN A 79 -7.84 7.17 22.60
C ASN A 79 -6.36 7.41 22.33
N VAL A 80 -5.66 7.97 23.31
CA VAL A 80 -4.23 8.35 23.22
C VAL A 80 -3.34 7.11 22.99
N ASN A 81 -3.65 5.97 23.60
CA ASN A 81 -2.84 4.76 23.43
C ASN A 81 -2.92 4.23 21.98
N SER A 82 -4.10 4.25 21.38
CA SER A 82 -4.30 3.89 19.98
C SER A 82 -3.53 4.85 19.06
N ALA A 83 -3.65 6.16 19.29
CA ALA A 83 -2.89 7.17 18.53
C ALA A 83 -1.36 6.95 18.64
N ASN A 84 -0.84 6.71 19.85
CA ASN A 84 0.58 6.48 20.06
C ASN A 84 1.08 5.19 19.38
N ASN A 85 0.26 4.15 19.29
CA ASN A 85 0.61 2.93 18.55
C ASN A 85 0.74 3.26 17.05
N THR A 86 -0.25 3.94 16.49
CA THR A 86 -0.21 4.36 15.08
C THR A 86 0.96 5.30 14.77
N ILE A 87 1.31 6.22 15.69
CA ILE A 87 2.49 7.08 15.56
C ILE A 87 3.77 6.24 15.45
N ARG A 88 3.95 5.23 16.30
CA ARG A 88 5.13 4.35 16.24
C ARG A 88 5.22 3.59 14.92
N GLU A 89 4.09 3.13 14.39
CA GLU A 89 4.04 2.47 13.09
C GLU A 89 4.40 3.45 11.96
N ALA A 90 3.83 4.66 11.98
CA ALA A 90 4.12 5.70 11.00
C ALA A 90 5.61 6.10 11.02
N LEU A 91 6.21 6.26 12.21
CA LEU A 91 7.64 6.58 12.36
C LEU A 91 8.55 5.51 11.74
N GLY A 92 8.11 4.26 11.65
CA GLY A 92 8.83 3.17 10.97
C GLY A 92 9.01 3.40 9.46
N MET A 93 8.24 4.29 8.83
CA MET A 93 8.40 4.66 7.43
C MET A 93 9.49 5.71 7.20
N PHE A 94 10.00 6.36 8.24
CA PHE A 94 10.98 7.44 8.14
C PHE A 94 12.39 6.95 8.45
N SER A 95 13.39 7.64 7.91
CA SER A 95 14.80 7.35 8.19
C SER A 95 15.13 7.58 9.66
N ASN A 96 14.53 8.62 10.27
CA ASN A 96 14.62 8.90 11.70
C ASN A 96 13.45 9.81 12.18
N PRO A 97 13.17 9.90 13.49
CA PRO A 97 12.10 10.75 14.03
C PRO A 97 12.30 12.26 13.81
N ASN A 98 13.53 12.70 13.52
CA ASN A 98 13.86 14.10 13.23
C ASN A 98 13.78 14.43 11.73
N THR A 99 13.29 13.50 10.88
CA THR A 99 13.08 13.79 9.46
C THR A 99 12.30 15.08 9.31
N PRO A 100 12.79 16.03 8.47
CA PRO A 100 12.17 17.34 8.32
C PRO A 100 10.80 17.23 7.64
N VAL A 101 9.87 18.02 8.16
CA VAL A 101 8.54 18.26 7.58
C VAL A 101 8.44 19.74 7.25
N LEU A 102 8.28 20.01 5.96
CA LEU A 102 8.15 21.36 5.39
C LEU A 102 6.67 21.60 5.09
N ILE A 103 6.11 22.71 5.56
CA ILE A 103 4.70 23.05 5.33
C ILE A 103 4.64 24.29 4.42
N VAL A 104 4.20 24.11 3.19
CA VAL A 104 3.99 25.21 2.24
C VAL A 104 2.72 25.97 2.65
N ILE A 105 2.87 27.25 2.95
CA ILE A 105 1.76 28.15 3.30
C ILE A 105 1.32 29.01 2.14
N HIS A 106 2.24 29.34 1.22
CA HIS A 106 1.97 30.08 0.01
C HIS A 106 2.91 29.66 -1.10
N GLU A 107 2.45 29.76 -2.36
CA GLU A 107 3.28 29.57 -3.54
C GLU A 107 2.85 30.56 -4.62
N GLU A 108 3.81 31.35 -5.11
CA GLU A 108 3.60 32.27 -6.21
C GLU A 108 4.75 32.17 -7.22
N SER A 109 4.43 32.03 -8.51
CA SER A 109 5.42 31.95 -9.60
C SER A 109 6.51 30.87 -9.39
N GLY A 110 6.18 29.77 -8.71
CA GLY A 110 7.11 28.68 -8.42
C GLY A 110 8.01 28.93 -7.18
N ILE A 111 7.84 30.03 -6.49
CA ILE A 111 8.48 30.34 -5.21
C ILE A 111 7.56 29.89 -4.08
N LYS A 112 8.07 29.02 -3.22
CA LYS A 112 7.33 28.47 -2.08
C LYS A 112 7.74 29.19 -0.79
N ASP A 113 6.74 29.66 -0.05
CA ASP A 113 6.91 30.14 1.31
C ASP A 113 6.55 29.01 2.29
N TYR A 114 7.44 28.76 3.22
CA TYR A 114 7.28 27.69 4.21
C TYR A 114 6.97 28.26 5.58
N ASP A 115 6.16 27.52 6.33
CA ASP A 115 6.00 27.71 7.78
C ASP A 115 7.31 27.31 8.51
N GLU A 116 7.39 27.57 9.82
CA GLU A 116 8.55 27.13 10.60
C GLU A 116 8.77 25.63 10.44
N PRO A 117 9.98 25.18 10.04
CA PRO A 117 10.27 23.77 9.85
C PRO A 117 10.04 22.95 11.12
N THR A 118 9.40 21.79 10.97
CA THR A 118 9.17 20.87 12.09
C THR A 118 9.75 19.49 11.79
N THR A 119 9.67 18.58 12.74
CA THR A 119 10.06 17.18 12.56
C THR A 119 8.84 16.29 12.46
N ILE A 120 9.01 15.11 11.85
CA ILE A 120 7.89 14.17 11.71
C ILE A 120 7.34 13.73 13.08
N ASP A 121 8.17 13.49 14.07
CA ASP A 121 7.71 13.16 15.43
C ASP A 121 6.81 14.26 16.01
N ARG A 122 7.21 15.52 15.91
CA ARG A 122 6.42 16.66 16.37
C ARG A 122 5.12 16.80 15.58
N TYR A 123 5.17 16.61 14.26
CA TYR A 123 3.98 16.72 13.42
C TYR A 123 2.94 15.63 13.74
N LEU A 124 3.36 14.37 13.93
CA LEU A 124 2.45 13.28 14.30
C LEU A 124 1.82 13.53 15.69
N ASN A 125 2.58 14.03 16.64
CA ASN A 125 2.05 14.42 17.94
C ASN A 125 1.06 15.59 17.82
N TYR A 126 1.33 16.57 16.98
CA TYR A 126 0.39 17.66 16.67
C TYR A 126 -0.94 17.13 16.14
N LEU A 127 -0.92 16.18 15.19
CA LEU A 127 -2.13 15.54 14.68
C LEU A 127 -2.94 14.83 15.78
N LYS A 128 -2.23 14.12 16.67
CA LYS A 128 -2.85 13.45 17.82
C LYS A 128 -3.55 14.43 18.76
N ASP A 129 -2.88 15.54 19.08
CA ASP A 129 -3.34 16.51 20.08
C ASP A 129 -4.48 17.39 19.54
N THR A 130 -4.37 17.82 18.29
CA THR A 130 -5.38 18.69 17.66
C THR A 130 -6.59 17.94 17.09
N LYS A 131 -6.45 16.63 16.82
CA LYS A 131 -7.46 15.84 16.13
C LYS A 131 -7.87 16.41 14.76
N LYS A 132 -6.95 17.09 14.09
CA LYS A 132 -7.19 17.73 12.78
C LYS A 132 -6.02 17.48 11.84
N ASN A 133 -6.32 17.07 10.61
CA ASN A 133 -5.36 17.04 9.51
C ASN A 133 -5.75 18.11 8.50
N LEU A 134 -5.11 19.28 8.58
CA LEU A 134 -5.34 20.43 7.72
C LEU A 134 -4.44 20.46 6.49
N ASN A 135 -3.55 19.49 6.36
CA ASN A 135 -2.56 19.43 5.30
C ASN A 135 -2.73 18.14 4.46
N PHE A 136 -2.19 18.17 3.24
CA PHE A 136 -2.02 16.98 2.41
C PHE A 136 -0.54 16.88 2.00
N ILE A 137 -0.10 15.69 1.62
CA ILE A 137 1.27 15.45 1.16
C ILE A 137 1.39 15.99 -0.26
N SER A 138 2.28 16.97 -0.49
CA SER A 138 2.56 17.54 -1.80
C SER A 138 3.81 16.94 -2.45
N ASP A 139 4.81 16.57 -1.64
CA ASP A 139 6.02 15.92 -2.11
C ASP A 139 6.62 15.04 -0.99
N ILE A 140 7.37 14.02 -1.41
CA ILE A 140 8.02 13.07 -0.50
C ILE A 140 9.35 12.63 -1.11
N ARG A 141 10.41 12.59 -0.31
CA ARG A 141 11.69 12.05 -0.71
C ARG A 141 11.99 10.76 0.02
N LEU A 142 12.44 9.77 -0.74
CA LEU A 142 12.82 8.46 -0.20
C LEU A 142 14.34 8.26 -0.32
N ASP A 143 14.91 7.52 0.61
CA ASP A 143 16.27 7.00 0.49
C ASP A 143 16.29 5.69 -0.34
N GLY A 144 17.50 5.15 -0.58
CA GLY A 144 17.69 3.91 -1.33
C GLY A 144 17.07 2.66 -0.66
N SER A 145 16.62 2.76 0.59
CA SER A 145 15.91 1.70 1.32
C SER A 145 14.39 1.89 1.31
N GLY A 146 13.89 2.95 0.66
CA GLY A 146 12.47 3.30 0.58
C GLY A 146 11.94 3.99 1.85
N ARG A 147 12.81 4.54 2.70
CA ARG A 147 12.42 5.33 3.87
C ARG A 147 12.36 6.81 3.55
N VAL A 148 11.41 7.48 4.16
CA VAL A 148 11.21 8.93 3.98
C VAL A 148 12.34 9.71 4.65
N THR A 149 12.98 10.59 3.88
CA THR A 149 14.04 11.49 4.33
C THR A 149 13.61 12.94 4.39
N GLU A 150 12.53 13.31 3.70
CA GLU A 150 11.92 14.63 3.72
C GLU A 150 10.45 14.51 3.34
N LEU A 151 9.60 15.29 3.97
CA LEU A 151 8.17 15.36 3.69
C LEU A 151 7.76 16.81 3.47
N GLU A 152 7.15 17.10 2.32
CA GLU A 152 6.52 18.39 2.06
C GLU A 152 5.00 18.26 2.17
N LEU A 153 4.41 19.14 2.95
CA LEU A 153 2.98 19.25 3.14
C LEU A 153 2.48 20.58 2.59
N ARG A 154 1.23 20.58 2.16
CA ARG A 154 0.52 21.79 1.73
C ARG A 154 -0.79 21.90 2.46
N ARG A 155 -1.17 23.12 2.84
CA ARG A 155 -2.44 23.42 3.49
C ARG A 155 -3.60 23.18 2.52
N ARG A 156 -4.67 22.59 3.03
CA ARG A 156 -5.94 22.38 2.30
C ARG A 156 -6.73 23.69 2.20
#